data_5a63c77d1b2c0ff3d12025ba885f3ce4
#
_entry.id   5a63c77d1b2c0ff3d12025ba885f3ce4
#
_cell.length_a   1.000
_cell.length_b   1.000
_cell.length_c   1.000
_cell.angle_alpha   90.00
_cell.angle_beta   90.00
_cell.angle_gamma   90.00
#
_symmetry.space_group_name_H-M   'P 1'
#
loop_
_entity.id
_entity.type
_entity.pdbx_description
1 polymer ?
#
loop_
_entity_poly.entity_id
_entity_poly.type
_entity_poly.pdbx_seq_one_letter_code
_entity_poly.pdbx_strand_id
1 'polypeptide(L)'
;MKLAYWMYAGPAHIGTLRIASSFKNVHAIMHAPLGDDYFNVMRSMLERERNFTPVTTSVVDRNVLARGSQEKVVDNITRKDAEERPDLIVLTPTCTSSILQEDLHNFVERAQLEAKGDVMLADVNHYRFNELQAADRTLHQIVQFYIEKARKKGELPQGKTEKPSVNIIGISTLGFHNQHDSTELKRLMADLGIEVNTVIPEGASVHQLKKMPQAWFNLVPYRELGLATARYLEAEFGTPYIDITP
;
A
#
# COMPACT_ATOMS: atom_id res chain seq x y z
N MET A 1 -1.15 -7.66 28.88
CA MET A 1 -0.30 -7.76 27.72
C MET A 1 -0.91 -7.16 26.43
N LYS A 2 -2.21 -7.04 26.31
CA LYS A 2 -2.83 -6.32 25.17
C LYS A 2 -2.44 -4.84 25.09
N LEU A 3 -2.15 -4.19 26.21
CA LEU A 3 -1.75 -2.77 26.25
C LEU A 3 -0.40 -2.51 25.56
N ALA A 4 0.57 -3.40 25.71
CA ALA A 4 1.87 -3.24 25.07
C ALA A 4 1.76 -3.32 23.53
N TYR A 5 0.91 -4.21 23.00
CA TYR A 5 0.64 -4.30 21.58
C TYR A 5 0.08 -3.00 20.98
N TRP A 6 -0.89 -2.38 21.69
CA TRP A 6 -1.47 -1.09 21.26
C TRP A 6 -0.52 0.10 21.38
N MET A 7 0.44 0.05 22.29
CA MET A 7 1.45 1.12 22.44
C MET A 7 2.45 1.18 21.28
N TYR A 8 2.68 0.07 20.58
CA TYR A 8 3.62 0.00 19.45
C TYR A 8 2.95 0.12 18.08
N ALA A 9 1.64 0.02 18.00
CA ALA A 9 0.91 0.22 16.75
C ALA A 9 0.54 1.70 16.60
N GLY A 10 1.10 2.34 15.60
CA GLY A 10 0.82 3.73 15.24
C GLY A 10 -0.60 3.91 14.66
N PRO A 11 -0.94 5.14 14.26
CA PRO A 11 -2.23 5.45 13.65
C PRO A 11 -2.36 4.85 12.25
N ALA A 12 -3.61 4.64 11.81
CA ALA A 12 -3.95 3.94 10.58
C ALA A 12 -3.24 4.51 9.33
N HIS A 13 -3.19 5.82 9.16
CA HIS A 13 -2.56 6.44 7.99
C HIS A 13 -1.07 6.07 7.85
N ILE A 14 -0.35 5.86 8.95
CA ILE A 14 1.05 5.41 8.90
C ILE A 14 1.16 4.04 8.22
N GLY A 15 0.21 3.14 8.48
CA GLY A 15 0.15 1.85 7.77
C GLY A 15 -0.02 2.02 6.27
N THR A 16 -0.92 2.90 5.85
CA THR A 16 -1.10 3.22 4.42
C THR A 16 0.17 3.80 3.80
N LEU A 17 0.82 4.76 4.49
CA LEU A 17 2.05 5.40 4.00
C LEU A 17 3.20 4.39 3.89
N ARG A 18 3.31 3.47 4.84
CA ARG A 18 4.26 2.36 4.82
C ARG A 18 4.13 1.52 3.55
N ILE A 19 2.91 1.15 3.20
CA ILE A 19 2.64 0.36 2.00
C ILE A 19 2.88 1.16 0.73
N ALA A 20 2.29 2.35 0.61
CA ALA A 20 2.42 3.18 -0.59
C ALA A 20 3.89 3.52 -0.90
N SER A 21 4.67 3.90 0.12
CA SER A 21 6.10 4.24 -0.05
C SER A 21 7.01 3.03 -0.28
N SER A 22 6.53 1.81 -0.05
CA SER A 22 7.28 0.58 -0.37
C SER A 22 7.20 0.19 -1.84
N PHE A 23 6.11 0.54 -2.53
CA PHE A 23 6.01 0.33 -3.97
C PHE A 23 6.86 1.33 -4.76
N LYS A 24 7.28 0.94 -5.95
CA LYS A 24 7.90 1.84 -6.91
C LYS A 24 6.87 2.74 -7.56
N ASN A 25 7.21 4.02 -7.71
CA ASN A 25 6.41 5.00 -8.44
C ASN A 25 4.97 5.15 -7.92
N VAL A 26 4.78 5.02 -6.60
CA VAL A 26 3.52 5.26 -5.91
C VAL A 26 3.67 6.47 -5.01
N HIS A 27 2.74 7.42 -5.10
CA HIS A 27 2.70 8.62 -4.26
C HIS A 27 1.53 8.55 -3.30
N ALA A 28 1.74 8.88 -2.03
CA ALA A 28 0.66 8.94 -1.05
C ALA A 28 0.35 10.40 -0.68
N ILE A 29 -0.93 10.72 -0.61
CA ILE A 29 -1.41 12.02 -0.13
C ILE A 29 -2.21 11.80 1.16
N MET A 30 -1.72 12.36 2.26
CA MET A 30 -2.47 12.40 3.51
C MET A 30 -3.48 13.55 3.47
N HIS A 31 -4.73 13.25 3.71
CA HIS A 31 -5.74 14.29 3.91
C HIS A 31 -5.64 14.84 5.33
N ALA A 32 -4.74 15.80 5.52
CA ALA A 32 -4.26 16.25 6.81
C ALA A 32 -3.86 17.74 6.81
N PRO A 33 -3.84 18.38 7.99
CA PRO A 33 -3.18 19.67 8.17
C PRO A 33 -1.65 19.54 8.05
N LEU A 34 -0.97 20.69 7.92
CA LEU A 34 0.48 20.76 8.02
C LEU A 34 0.93 20.29 9.41
N GLY A 35 1.99 19.48 9.45
CA GLY A 35 2.57 18.95 10.68
C GLY A 35 2.26 17.47 10.94
N ASP A 36 1.28 16.90 10.25
CA ASP A 36 1.01 15.45 10.31
C ASP A 36 1.99 14.62 9.43
N ASP A 37 2.96 15.26 8.80
CA ASP A 37 3.91 14.67 7.86
C ASP A 37 5.16 14.07 8.52
N TYR A 38 5.10 13.76 9.81
CA TYR A 38 6.22 13.16 10.56
C TYR A 38 6.69 11.80 10.00
N PHE A 39 5.90 11.15 9.16
CA PHE A 39 6.30 9.94 8.44
C PHE A 39 7.58 10.14 7.61
N ASN A 40 7.71 11.28 6.96
CA ASN A 40 8.90 11.62 6.18
C ASN A 40 10.16 11.64 7.06
N VAL A 41 10.03 12.19 8.27
CA VAL A 41 11.11 12.21 9.26
C VAL A 41 11.42 10.80 9.76
N MET A 42 10.40 10.01 10.09
CA MET A 42 10.56 8.62 10.53
C MET A 42 11.33 7.79 9.49
N ARG A 43 10.91 7.83 8.23
CA ARG A 43 11.56 7.05 7.17
C ARG A 43 13.00 7.49 6.94
N SER A 44 13.26 8.79 6.91
CA SER A 44 14.62 9.32 6.77
C SER A 44 15.54 8.92 7.94
N MET A 45 15.03 8.96 9.17
CA MET A 45 15.83 8.64 10.36
C MET A 45 16.05 7.13 10.55
N LEU A 46 15.01 6.32 10.37
CA LEU A 46 15.05 4.89 10.69
C LEU A 46 15.67 4.07 9.56
N GLU A 47 15.37 4.40 8.30
CA GLU A 47 15.90 3.66 7.16
C GLU A 47 17.10 4.35 6.51
N ARG A 48 17.50 5.53 7.00
CA ARG A 48 18.59 6.33 6.44
C ARG A 48 18.42 6.59 4.93
N GLU A 49 17.15 6.65 4.49
CA GLU A 49 16.80 6.91 3.10
C GLU A 49 17.21 8.33 2.72
N ARG A 50 17.91 8.48 1.62
CA ARG A 50 18.38 9.80 1.12
C ARG A 50 17.44 10.44 0.13
N ASN A 51 16.54 9.65 -0.44
CA ASN A 51 15.56 10.13 -1.40
C ASN A 51 14.37 10.74 -0.70
N PHE A 52 13.70 11.68 -1.35
CA PHE A 52 12.44 12.20 -0.87
C PHE A 52 11.42 11.07 -0.75
N THR A 53 10.74 11.03 0.38
CA THR A 53 9.62 10.11 0.55
C THR A 53 8.47 10.54 -0.34
N PRO A 54 7.86 9.66 -1.14
CA PRO A 54 6.75 10.00 -2.03
C PRO A 54 5.44 10.18 -1.24
N VAL A 55 5.46 11.10 -0.28
CA VAL A 55 4.35 11.37 0.63
C VAL A 55 4.19 12.88 0.80
N THR A 56 2.97 13.35 0.59
CA THR A 56 2.61 14.77 0.82
C THR A 56 1.33 14.88 1.64
N THR A 57 1.03 16.09 2.10
CA THR A 57 -0.22 16.42 2.78
C THR A 57 -1.09 17.31 1.90
N SER A 58 -2.41 17.23 2.06
CA SER A 58 -3.36 18.12 1.38
C SER A 58 -3.36 19.54 1.96
N VAL A 59 -2.68 19.75 3.08
CA VAL A 59 -2.58 21.06 3.78
C VAL A 59 -3.96 21.67 4.05
N VAL A 60 -4.77 20.95 4.80
CA VAL A 60 -6.11 21.35 5.17
C VAL A 60 -6.05 22.21 6.44
N ASP A 61 -6.28 23.49 6.29
CA ASP A 61 -6.43 24.42 7.42
C ASP A 61 -7.91 24.67 7.75
N ARG A 62 -8.15 25.44 8.83
CA ARG A 62 -9.52 25.79 9.24
C ARG A 62 -10.32 26.55 8.18
N ASN A 63 -9.67 27.31 7.30
CA ASN A 63 -10.36 28.06 6.24
C ASN A 63 -10.79 27.13 5.10
N VAL A 64 -9.93 26.16 4.77
CA VAL A 64 -10.24 25.10 3.80
C VAL A 64 -11.40 24.25 4.32
N LEU A 65 -11.36 23.87 5.61
CA LEU A 65 -12.44 23.10 6.23
C LEU A 65 -13.78 23.84 6.23
N ALA A 66 -13.77 25.16 6.50
CA ALA A 66 -14.98 25.98 6.49
C ALA A 66 -15.63 26.14 5.11
N ARG A 67 -14.83 26.04 4.03
CA ARG A 67 -15.29 26.18 2.63
C ARG A 67 -15.52 24.85 1.92
N GLY A 68 -15.11 23.76 2.53
CA GLY A 68 -14.99 22.43 1.93
C GLY A 68 -13.59 22.19 1.37
N SER A 69 -13.09 20.99 1.58
CA SER A 69 -11.71 20.61 1.22
C SER A 69 -11.57 19.98 -0.17
N GLN A 70 -12.69 19.68 -0.82
CA GLN A 70 -12.73 18.89 -2.06
C GLN A 70 -11.84 19.44 -3.18
N GLU A 71 -12.00 20.73 -3.54
CA GLU A 71 -11.21 21.34 -4.60
C GLU A 71 -9.72 21.30 -4.28
N LYS A 72 -9.37 21.59 -3.03
CA LYS A 72 -7.97 21.55 -2.57
C LYS A 72 -7.34 20.16 -2.70
N VAL A 73 -8.09 19.11 -2.37
CA VAL A 73 -7.62 17.71 -2.47
C VAL A 73 -7.50 17.30 -3.93
N VAL A 74 -8.50 17.59 -4.76
CA VAL A 74 -8.47 17.30 -6.19
C VAL A 74 -7.28 18.01 -6.87
N ASP A 75 -7.08 19.30 -6.60
CA ASP A 75 -5.95 20.07 -7.13
C ASP A 75 -4.59 19.49 -6.68
N ASN A 76 -4.48 19.03 -5.45
CA ASN A 76 -3.25 18.39 -4.98
C ASN A 76 -2.96 17.08 -5.71
N ILE A 77 -3.98 16.26 -5.95
CA ILE A 77 -3.85 15.00 -6.67
C ILE A 77 -3.44 15.27 -8.12
N THR A 78 -4.18 16.12 -8.83
CA THR A 78 -3.94 16.42 -10.24
C THR A 78 -2.60 17.10 -10.48
N ARG A 79 -2.20 17.99 -9.56
CA ARG A 79 -0.88 18.61 -9.59
C ARG A 79 0.24 17.59 -9.41
N LYS A 80 0.12 16.66 -8.43
CA LYS A 80 1.12 15.62 -8.22
C LYS A 80 1.19 14.63 -9.38
N ASP A 81 0.07 14.28 -9.97
CA ASP A 81 0.04 13.48 -11.19
C ASP A 81 0.80 14.18 -12.35
N ALA A 82 0.61 15.48 -12.52
CA ALA A 82 1.28 16.24 -13.58
C ALA A 82 2.79 16.40 -13.34
N GLU A 83 3.21 16.65 -12.08
CA GLU A 83 4.61 16.91 -11.70
C GLU A 83 5.46 15.64 -11.69
N GLU A 84 4.98 14.57 -11.05
CA GLU A 84 5.76 13.36 -10.73
C GLU A 84 5.41 12.17 -11.61
N ARG A 85 4.21 12.15 -12.20
CA ARG A 85 3.68 11.06 -13.04
C ARG A 85 3.78 9.70 -12.36
N PRO A 86 3.24 9.55 -11.15
CA PRO A 86 3.23 8.27 -10.47
C PRO A 86 2.29 7.28 -11.18
N ASP A 87 2.56 5.99 -11.04
CA ASP A 87 1.66 4.95 -11.53
C ASP A 87 0.37 4.90 -10.71
N LEU A 88 0.47 5.25 -9.42
CA LEU A 88 -0.66 5.27 -8.49
C LEU A 88 -0.51 6.41 -7.48
N ILE A 89 -1.58 7.14 -7.25
CA ILE A 89 -1.74 8.04 -6.11
C ILE A 89 -2.71 7.43 -5.11
N VAL A 90 -2.27 7.30 -3.86
CA VAL A 90 -3.11 6.79 -2.76
C VAL A 90 -3.48 7.94 -1.83
N LEU A 91 -4.76 8.29 -1.80
CA LEU A 91 -5.29 9.22 -0.79
C LEU A 91 -5.58 8.46 0.50
N THR A 92 -5.07 8.94 1.63
CA THR A 92 -5.35 8.33 2.95
C THR A 92 -6.03 9.32 3.89
N PRO A 93 -7.14 8.92 4.55
CA PRO A 93 -7.73 9.72 5.60
C PRO A 93 -6.82 9.76 6.83
N THR A 94 -6.92 10.84 7.60
CA THR A 94 -6.31 10.99 8.92
C THR A 94 -7.39 11.16 10.00
N CYS A 95 -7.01 11.44 11.23
CA CYS A 95 -7.97 11.73 12.29
C CYS A 95 -8.88 12.91 11.93
N THR A 96 -8.33 13.95 11.30
CA THR A 96 -9.09 15.17 10.93
C THR A 96 -10.19 14.85 9.92
N SER A 97 -9.86 14.21 8.81
CA SER A 97 -10.85 13.84 7.78
C SER A 97 -11.86 12.81 8.27
N SER A 98 -11.44 11.90 9.14
CA SER A 98 -12.35 10.92 9.74
C SER A 98 -13.38 11.54 10.67
N ILE A 99 -13.05 12.62 11.40
CA ILE A 99 -14.00 13.38 12.23
C ILE A 99 -15.00 14.15 11.36
N LEU A 100 -14.52 14.76 10.29
CA LEU A 100 -15.34 15.60 9.41
C LEU A 100 -16.30 14.81 8.54
N GLN A 101 -16.09 13.50 8.41
CA GLN A 101 -16.90 12.60 7.58
C GLN A 101 -17.03 13.07 6.13
N GLU A 102 -15.95 13.62 5.59
CA GLU A 102 -15.89 14.04 4.19
C GLU A 102 -16.00 12.85 3.23
N ASP A 103 -16.65 13.06 2.10
CA ASP A 103 -16.80 12.04 1.04
C ASP A 103 -15.53 11.97 0.18
N LEU A 104 -14.50 11.31 0.71
CA LEU A 104 -13.22 11.14 0.03
C LEU A 104 -13.31 10.25 -1.23
N HIS A 105 -14.34 9.40 -1.34
CA HIS A 105 -14.57 8.63 -2.56
C HIS A 105 -14.90 9.55 -3.73
N ASN A 106 -15.79 10.51 -3.53
CA ASN A 106 -16.11 11.52 -4.53
C ASN A 106 -14.87 12.36 -4.92
N PHE A 107 -14.00 12.68 -3.96
CA PHE A 107 -12.76 13.42 -4.25
C PHE A 107 -11.84 12.63 -5.20
N VAL A 108 -11.67 11.33 -4.93
CA VAL A 108 -10.86 10.43 -5.77
C VAL A 108 -11.49 10.25 -7.15
N GLU A 109 -12.80 10.03 -7.24
CA GLU A 109 -13.50 9.90 -8.52
C GLU A 109 -13.33 11.14 -9.39
N ARG A 110 -13.48 12.34 -8.82
CA ARG A 110 -13.26 13.59 -9.55
C ARG A 110 -11.81 13.76 -9.99
N ALA A 111 -10.86 13.50 -9.10
CA ALA A 111 -9.44 13.57 -9.45
C ALA A 111 -9.07 12.59 -10.56
N GLN A 112 -9.65 11.38 -10.57
CA GLN A 112 -9.39 10.36 -11.59
C GLN A 112 -9.84 10.80 -13.00
N LEU A 113 -10.81 11.70 -13.12
CA LEU A 113 -11.24 12.23 -14.43
C LEU A 113 -10.15 13.09 -15.11
N GLU A 114 -9.27 13.69 -14.32
CA GLU A 114 -8.23 14.60 -14.81
C GLU A 114 -6.83 13.97 -14.75
N ALA A 115 -6.61 13.05 -13.81
CA ALA A 115 -5.33 12.38 -13.62
C ALA A 115 -5.04 11.36 -14.73
N LYS A 116 -3.77 11.23 -15.12
CA LYS A 116 -3.29 10.21 -16.08
C LYS A 116 -2.94 8.90 -15.39
N GLY A 117 -2.37 8.99 -14.18
CA GLY A 117 -2.11 7.86 -13.30
C GLY A 117 -3.38 7.35 -12.63
N ASP A 118 -3.28 6.23 -11.96
CA ASP A 118 -4.39 5.71 -11.16
C ASP A 118 -4.50 6.48 -9.86
N VAL A 119 -5.73 6.71 -9.40
CA VAL A 119 -6.00 7.33 -8.10
C VAL A 119 -6.89 6.40 -7.29
N MET A 120 -6.55 6.13 -6.04
CA MET A 120 -7.38 5.33 -5.16
C MET A 120 -7.46 5.90 -3.75
N LEU A 121 -8.55 5.63 -3.07
CA LEU A 121 -8.70 5.89 -1.65
C LEU A 121 -8.27 4.64 -0.86
N ALA A 122 -7.38 4.82 0.12
CA ALA A 122 -7.19 3.82 1.15
C ALA A 122 -8.38 3.90 2.11
N ASP A 123 -9.29 2.93 2.02
CA ASP A 123 -10.47 2.85 2.90
C ASP A 123 -10.06 2.36 4.29
N VAL A 124 -9.38 3.23 5.02
CA VAL A 124 -8.93 3.02 6.40
C VAL A 124 -9.44 4.14 7.29
N ASN A 125 -10.24 3.80 8.29
CA ASN A 125 -10.72 4.77 9.25
C ASN A 125 -9.76 4.81 10.45
N HIS A 126 -9.26 6.01 10.77
CA HIS A 126 -8.30 6.25 11.85
C HIS A 126 -8.75 5.70 13.21
N TYR A 127 -10.05 5.71 13.48
CA TYR A 127 -10.61 5.28 14.76
C TYR A 127 -10.98 3.78 14.82
N ARG A 128 -10.92 3.09 13.67
CA ARG A 128 -11.29 1.67 13.57
C ARG A 128 -10.11 0.74 13.38
N PHE A 129 -9.04 1.25 12.78
CA PHE A 129 -7.86 0.48 12.43
C PHE A 129 -6.61 1.06 13.09
N ASN A 130 -5.72 0.19 13.54
CA ASN A 130 -4.36 0.57 13.89
C ASN A 130 -3.44 0.52 12.66
N GLU A 131 -2.18 0.92 12.84
CA GLU A 131 -1.18 0.94 11.77
C GLU A 131 -1.05 -0.39 11.01
N LEU A 132 -0.95 -1.53 11.72
CA LEU A 132 -0.75 -2.84 11.11
C LEU A 132 -1.98 -3.30 10.32
N GLN A 133 -3.15 -3.14 10.91
CA GLN A 133 -4.42 -3.47 10.25
C GLN A 133 -4.65 -2.61 9.00
N ALA A 134 -4.32 -1.32 9.08
CA ALA A 134 -4.43 -0.41 7.94
C ALA A 134 -3.41 -0.75 6.84
N ALA A 135 -2.19 -1.16 7.20
CA ALA A 135 -1.20 -1.61 6.25
C ALA A 135 -1.66 -2.87 5.49
N ASP A 136 -2.11 -3.91 6.19
CA ASP A 136 -2.62 -5.14 5.57
C ASP A 136 -3.82 -4.85 4.65
N ARG A 137 -4.77 -4.02 5.12
CA ARG A 137 -5.92 -3.60 4.34
C ARG A 137 -5.53 -2.80 3.09
N THR A 138 -4.62 -1.83 3.22
CA THR A 138 -4.16 -1.04 2.07
C THR A 138 -3.44 -1.90 1.04
N LEU A 139 -2.58 -2.82 1.47
CA LEU A 139 -1.91 -3.75 0.57
C LEU A 139 -2.93 -4.59 -0.21
N HIS A 140 -3.92 -5.14 0.50
CA HIS A 140 -4.99 -5.90 -0.12
C HIS A 140 -5.77 -5.06 -1.16
N GLN A 141 -6.15 -3.83 -0.82
CA GLN A 141 -6.89 -2.93 -1.71
C GLN A 141 -6.10 -2.60 -2.98
N ILE A 142 -4.79 -2.32 -2.88
CA ILE A 142 -3.94 -2.06 -4.04
C ILE A 142 -3.87 -3.30 -4.93
N VAL A 143 -3.63 -4.49 -4.37
CA VAL A 143 -3.56 -5.75 -5.13
C VAL A 143 -4.89 -6.03 -5.82
N GLN A 144 -6.00 -5.94 -5.11
CA GLN A 144 -7.33 -6.14 -5.66
C GLN A 144 -7.62 -5.16 -6.81
N PHE A 145 -7.32 -3.88 -6.62
CA PHE A 145 -7.53 -2.84 -7.63
C PHE A 145 -6.82 -3.18 -8.95
N TYR A 146 -5.54 -3.54 -8.89
CA TYR A 146 -4.78 -3.85 -10.11
C TYR A 146 -5.13 -5.18 -10.74
N ILE A 147 -5.50 -6.18 -9.96
CA ILE A 147 -6.01 -7.46 -10.49
C ILE A 147 -7.36 -7.26 -11.20
N GLU A 148 -8.28 -6.52 -10.59
CA GLU A 148 -9.58 -6.21 -11.20
C GLU A 148 -9.43 -5.35 -12.46
N LYS A 149 -8.53 -4.38 -12.42
CA LYS A 149 -8.20 -3.55 -13.59
C LYS A 149 -7.66 -4.41 -14.75
N ALA A 150 -6.76 -5.34 -14.46
CA ALA A 150 -6.23 -6.27 -15.44
C ALA A 150 -7.32 -7.24 -15.95
N ARG A 151 -8.21 -7.72 -15.08
CA ARG A 151 -9.36 -8.57 -15.44
C ARG A 151 -10.31 -7.84 -16.42
N LYS A 152 -10.64 -6.57 -16.13
CA LYS A 152 -11.49 -5.75 -17.01
C LYS A 152 -10.88 -5.50 -18.38
N LYS A 153 -9.55 -5.41 -18.46
CA LYS A 153 -8.81 -5.22 -19.72
C LYS A 153 -8.49 -6.53 -20.46
N GLY A 154 -8.80 -7.68 -19.88
CA GLY A 154 -8.44 -8.99 -20.44
C GLY A 154 -6.93 -9.28 -20.41
N GLU A 155 -6.18 -8.59 -19.56
CA GLU A 155 -4.74 -8.71 -19.41
C GLU A 155 -4.31 -9.64 -18.27
N LEU A 156 -5.26 -10.29 -17.60
CA LEU A 156 -4.93 -11.19 -16.50
C LEU A 156 -4.33 -12.49 -17.08
N PRO A 157 -3.08 -12.83 -16.71
CA PRO A 157 -2.44 -14.03 -17.21
C PRO A 157 -3.19 -15.30 -16.77
N GLN A 158 -3.31 -16.26 -17.64
CA GLN A 158 -3.95 -17.54 -17.34
C GLN A 158 -2.91 -18.61 -17.00
N GLY A 159 -3.31 -19.50 -16.09
CA GLY A 159 -2.48 -20.63 -15.68
C GLY A 159 -1.39 -20.28 -14.66
N LYS A 160 -0.68 -21.31 -14.24
CA LYS A 160 0.47 -21.19 -13.34
C LYS A 160 1.77 -21.13 -14.13
N THR A 161 2.84 -20.64 -13.50
CA THR A 161 4.18 -20.68 -14.06
C THR A 161 4.63 -22.12 -14.34
N GLU A 162 5.48 -22.33 -15.34
CA GLU A 162 5.99 -23.67 -15.69
C GLU A 162 6.76 -24.33 -14.55
N LYS A 163 7.57 -23.53 -13.85
CA LYS A 163 8.32 -23.97 -12.67
C LYS A 163 7.62 -23.55 -11.38
N PRO A 164 7.85 -24.29 -10.28
CA PRO A 164 7.35 -23.88 -8.99
C PRO A 164 7.76 -22.46 -8.65
N SER A 165 6.79 -21.63 -8.28
CA SER A 165 7.03 -20.22 -7.99
C SER A 165 6.22 -19.72 -6.81
N VAL A 166 6.73 -18.68 -6.15
CA VAL A 166 6.16 -18.09 -4.94
C VAL A 166 6.00 -16.58 -5.04
N ASN A 167 4.92 -16.05 -4.50
CA ASN A 167 4.84 -14.65 -4.12
C ASN A 167 5.24 -14.49 -2.66
N ILE A 168 6.12 -13.55 -2.35
CA ILE A 168 6.46 -13.15 -0.98
C ILE A 168 5.67 -11.88 -0.66
N ILE A 169 4.76 -11.97 0.31
CA ILE A 169 3.78 -10.92 0.59
C ILE A 169 4.00 -10.33 1.98
N GLY A 170 4.17 -9.01 2.07
CA GLY A 170 4.22 -8.29 3.33
C GLY A 170 5.59 -7.76 3.73
N ILE A 171 6.57 -7.75 2.84
CA ILE A 171 7.84 -7.06 3.09
C ILE A 171 7.65 -5.57 2.77
N SER A 172 7.74 -4.70 3.78
CA SER A 172 7.49 -3.26 3.63
C SER A 172 8.55 -2.41 4.32
N THR A 173 8.64 -1.14 3.92
CA THR A 173 9.46 -0.12 4.59
C THR A 173 9.08 0.01 6.08
N LEU A 174 10.00 0.49 6.91
CA LEU A 174 9.88 0.56 8.38
C LEU A 174 9.65 -0.80 9.06
N GLY A 175 9.92 -1.90 8.37
CA GLY A 175 9.98 -3.23 8.94
C GLY A 175 11.32 -3.45 9.66
N PHE A 176 11.33 -4.35 10.66
CA PHE A 176 12.57 -4.79 11.28
C PHE A 176 13.33 -5.67 10.29
N HIS A 177 14.54 -5.24 9.86
CA HIS A 177 15.36 -6.00 8.92
C HIS A 177 14.72 -6.35 7.56
N ASN A 178 13.73 -5.57 7.10
CA ASN A 178 12.99 -5.85 5.88
C ASN A 178 13.86 -6.11 4.64
N GLN A 179 14.97 -5.40 4.46
CA GLN A 179 15.89 -5.63 3.34
C GLN A 179 16.63 -6.96 3.49
N HIS A 180 17.06 -7.28 4.72
CA HIS A 180 17.71 -8.55 5.03
C HIS A 180 16.76 -9.72 4.79
N ASP A 181 15.53 -9.64 5.30
CA ASP A 181 14.53 -10.67 5.17
C ASP A 181 14.16 -10.95 3.72
N SER A 182 13.98 -9.89 2.92
CA SER A 182 13.76 -10.03 1.47
C SER A 182 14.90 -10.77 0.77
N THR A 183 16.15 -10.47 1.15
CA THR A 183 17.34 -11.09 0.57
C THR A 183 17.43 -12.56 0.95
N GLU A 184 17.27 -12.86 2.23
CA GLU A 184 17.40 -14.23 2.75
C GLU A 184 16.25 -15.13 2.28
N LEU A 185 15.02 -14.62 2.22
CA LEU A 185 13.89 -15.39 1.68
C LEU A 185 14.07 -15.71 0.20
N LYS A 186 14.59 -14.76 -0.60
CA LYS A 186 14.92 -15.03 -2.00
C LYS A 186 16.01 -16.09 -2.14
N ARG A 187 17.05 -16.02 -1.29
CA ARG A 187 18.11 -17.02 -1.27
C ARG A 187 17.56 -18.40 -0.91
N LEU A 188 16.74 -18.48 0.15
CA LEU A 188 16.10 -19.73 0.55
C LEU A 188 15.25 -20.34 -0.56
N MET A 189 14.44 -19.52 -1.27
CA MET A 189 13.65 -20.02 -2.40
C MET A 189 14.54 -20.53 -3.51
N ALA A 190 15.64 -19.83 -3.83
CA ALA A 190 16.59 -20.27 -4.84
C ALA A 190 17.27 -21.60 -4.45
N ASP A 191 17.67 -21.78 -3.19
CA ASP A 191 18.26 -23.02 -2.68
C ASP A 191 17.28 -24.21 -2.77
N LEU A 192 15.97 -23.92 -2.64
CA LEU A 192 14.89 -24.91 -2.82
C LEU A 192 14.49 -25.14 -4.29
N GLY A 193 15.08 -24.44 -5.24
CA GLY A 193 14.70 -24.51 -6.65
C GLY A 193 13.35 -23.88 -6.98
N ILE A 194 12.87 -22.95 -6.12
CA ILE A 194 11.60 -22.24 -6.28
C ILE A 194 11.87 -20.84 -6.84
N GLU A 195 11.20 -20.48 -7.92
CA GLU A 195 11.32 -19.14 -8.51
C GLU A 195 10.50 -18.12 -7.70
N VAL A 196 11.06 -16.93 -7.47
CA VAL A 196 10.31 -15.83 -6.86
C VAL A 196 9.56 -15.09 -7.97
N ASN A 197 8.24 -15.25 -8.01
CA ASN A 197 7.37 -14.56 -8.97
C ASN A 197 7.29 -13.06 -8.67
N THR A 198 7.04 -12.68 -7.39
CA THR A 198 7.06 -11.30 -6.94
C THR A 198 7.30 -11.20 -5.44
N VAL A 199 7.86 -10.06 -5.03
CA VAL A 199 7.92 -9.63 -3.61
C VAL A 199 7.14 -8.34 -3.50
N ILE A 200 6.19 -8.26 -2.60
CA ILE A 200 5.34 -7.08 -2.40
C ILE A 200 5.24 -6.68 -0.91
N PRO A 201 5.09 -5.38 -0.66
CA PRO A 201 5.17 -4.24 -1.59
C PRO A 201 6.58 -3.77 -1.92
N GLU A 202 7.60 -4.21 -1.17
CA GLU A 202 8.97 -3.67 -1.22
C GLU A 202 9.59 -3.77 -2.62
N GLY A 203 9.80 -2.59 -3.23
CA GLY A 203 10.43 -2.46 -4.53
C GLY A 203 9.61 -2.97 -5.72
N ALA A 204 8.35 -3.40 -5.51
CA ALA A 204 7.49 -3.86 -6.58
C ALA A 204 6.87 -2.71 -7.38
N SER A 205 6.69 -2.90 -8.68
CA SER A 205 5.79 -2.06 -9.47
C SER A 205 4.35 -2.55 -9.33
N VAL A 206 3.40 -1.63 -9.22
CA VAL A 206 1.97 -1.97 -9.17
C VAL A 206 1.48 -2.71 -10.43
N HIS A 207 2.14 -2.50 -11.56
CA HIS A 207 1.82 -3.20 -12.81
C HIS A 207 2.20 -4.70 -12.80
N GLN A 208 3.06 -5.13 -11.87
CA GLN A 208 3.42 -6.53 -11.71
C GLN A 208 2.35 -7.33 -10.94
N LEU A 209 1.46 -6.65 -10.22
CA LEU A 209 0.45 -7.29 -9.37
C LEU A 209 -0.48 -8.21 -10.16
N LYS A 210 -0.74 -7.91 -11.43
CA LYS A 210 -1.52 -8.79 -12.32
C LYS A 210 -0.92 -10.19 -12.53
N LYS A 211 0.38 -10.38 -12.24
CA LYS A 211 1.06 -11.67 -12.34
C LYS A 211 0.93 -12.55 -11.10
N MET A 212 0.45 -11.99 -9.97
CA MET A 212 0.38 -12.73 -8.71
C MET A 212 -0.43 -14.03 -8.79
N PRO A 213 -1.54 -14.12 -9.53
CA PRO A 213 -2.29 -15.36 -9.68
C PRO A 213 -1.51 -16.53 -10.31
N GLN A 214 -0.41 -16.25 -11.02
CA GLN A 214 0.40 -17.29 -11.69
C GLN A 214 1.31 -18.05 -10.73
N ALA A 215 1.59 -17.52 -9.53
CA ALA A 215 2.41 -18.24 -8.56
C ALA A 215 1.72 -19.53 -8.09
N TRP A 216 2.52 -20.52 -7.75
CA TRP A 216 2.04 -21.79 -7.24
C TRP A 216 1.50 -21.65 -5.82
N PHE A 217 2.16 -20.79 -5.01
CA PHE A 217 1.73 -20.48 -3.64
C PHE A 217 2.19 -19.08 -3.21
N ASN A 218 1.67 -18.63 -2.07
CA ASN A 218 2.04 -17.37 -1.44
C ASN A 218 2.75 -17.66 -0.12
N LEU A 219 3.82 -16.92 0.17
CA LEU A 219 4.51 -16.92 1.46
C LEU A 219 4.23 -15.59 2.15
N VAL A 220 3.69 -15.66 3.37
CA VAL A 220 3.38 -14.50 4.22
C VAL A 220 4.27 -14.58 5.46
N PRO A 221 5.46 -13.93 5.44
CA PRO A 221 6.39 -13.98 6.57
C PRO A 221 5.84 -13.36 7.84
N TYR A 222 4.99 -12.34 7.67
CA TYR A 222 4.38 -11.57 8.77
C TYR A 222 2.87 -11.62 8.64
N ARG A 223 2.20 -12.30 9.56
CA ARG A 223 0.73 -12.46 9.53
C ARG A 223 -0.01 -11.13 9.63
N GLU A 224 0.61 -10.15 10.28
CA GLU A 224 0.09 -8.79 10.47
C GLU A 224 0.06 -7.99 9.17
N LEU A 225 0.81 -8.44 8.15
CA LEU A 225 0.95 -7.74 6.89
C LEU A 225 1.03 -8.72 5.73
N GLY A 226 -0.02 -8.80 4.95
CA GLY A 226 -0.10 -9.64 3.76
C GLY A 226 -1.14 -10.77 3.84
N LEU A 227 -1.66 -11.08 5.03
CA LEU A 227 -2.61 -12.18 5.20
C LEU A 227 -3.94 -11.94 4.46
N ALA A 228 -4.47 -10.72 4.48
CA ALA A 228 -5.69 -10.38 3.73
C ALA A 228 -5.49 -10.56 2.22
N THR A 229 -4.34 -10.15 1.70
CA THR A 229 -3.98 -10.34 0.29
C THR A 229 -3.85 -11.83 -0.06
N ALA A 230 -3.18 -12.62 0.78
CA ALA A 230 -3.01 -14.05 0.53
C ALA A 230 -4.34 -14.80 0.52
N ARG A 231 -5.24 -14.50 1.45
CA ARG A 231 -6.61 -15.06 1.48
C ARG A 231 -7.43 -14.68 0.26
N TYR A 232 -7.31 -13.46 -0.21
CA TYR A 232 -7.95 -13.02 -1.44
C TYR A 232 -7.45 -13.83 -2.65
N LEU A 233 -6.13 -14.03 -2.78
CA LEU A 233 -5.55 -14.81 -3.87
C LEU A 233 -5.94 -16.30 -3.80
N GLU A 234 -6.07 -16.85 -2.61
CA GLU A 234 -6.58 -18.22 -2.42
C GLU A 234 -8.04 -18.34 -2.82
N ALA A 235 -8.90 -17.43 -2.35
CA ALA A 235 -10.34 -17.45 -2.64
C ALA A 235 -10.64 -17.23 -4.13
N GLU A 236 -9.94 -16.31 -4.80
CA GLU A 236 -10.23 -15.92 -6.18
C GLU A 236 -9.51 -16.81 -7.24
N PHE A 237 -8.33 -17.33 -6.90
CA PHE A 237 -7.45 -18.01 -7.88
C PHE A 237 -6.98 -19.40 -7.42
N GLY A 238 -7.41 -19.83 -6.24
CA GLY A 238 -6.99 -21.13 -5.67
C GLY A 238 -5.48 -21.17 -5.37
N THR A 239 -4.81 -20.02 -5.20
CA THR A 239 -3.38 -19.97 -4.89
C THR A 239 -3.18 -20.11 -3.38
N PRO A 240 -2.74 -21.28 -2.87
CA PRO A 240 -2.60 -21.51 -1.43
C PRO A 240 -1.55 -20.59 -0.82
N TYR A 241 -1.58 -20.45 0.51
CA TYR A 241 -0.59 -19.64 1.22
C TYR A 241 -0.03 -20.34 2.45
N ILE A 242 1.16 -19.91 2.84
CA ILE A 242 1.85 -20.30 4.06
C ILE A 242 2.04 -19.02 4.88
N ASP A 243 1.52 -18.98 6.09
CA ASP A 243 1.55 -17.84 7.01
C ASP A 243 2.33 -18.15 8.30
N ILE A 244 3.37 -18.94 8.18
CA ILE A 244 4.23 -19.32 9.31
C ILE A 244 5.28 -18.23 9.48
N THR A 245 5.28 -17.61 10.64
CA THR A 245 6.38 -16.75 11.07
C THR A 245 7.58 -17.63 11.38
N PRO A 246 8.75 -17.37 10.79
CA PRO A 246 9.96 -18.10 11.09
C PRO A 246 10.45 -17.89 12.51
#